data_630bfd10683988e56bb2e81e5f39e548
#
_entry.id   630bfd10683988e56bb2e81e5f39e548
#
_cell.length_a   1.000
_cell.length_b   1.000
_cell.length_c   1.000
_cell.angle_alpha   90.00
_cell.angle_beta   90.00
_cell.angle_gamma   90.00
#
_symmetry.space_group_name_H-M   'P 1'
#
loop_
_entity.id
_entity.type
_entity.pdbx_description
1 polymer ?
#
loop_
_entity_poly.entity_id
_entity_poly.type
_entity_poly.pdbx_seq_one_letter_code
_entity_poly.pdbx_strand_id
1 'polypeptide(L)'
;IVINKAAGMPIHPSLNNYRNSLANALMWYYEQQNKPFIFRCTNRLDRDTSGLTVVAKHMVSSNILSSMTARHQIEREYLAIVRGHVTPFEGTINAPIGRTGSSLIERKIDFENGEHAITHYHTVFEKNGLSLVSLILETGRTHQIRVHMKHLGFPLIGDYLYNPDMELIDRQALHSHCLR
;
A
#
# COMPACT_ATOMS: atom_id res chain seq x y z
N ILE A 1 -14.61 6.37 -8.67
CA ILE A 1 -14.93 4.98 -8.33
C ILE A 1 -14.03 4.58 -7.18
N VAL A 2 -14.60 3.94 -6.17
CA VAL A 2 -13.84 3.27 -5.11
C VAL A 2 -13.91 1.76 -5.37
N ILE A 3 -12.79 1.08 -5.31
CA ILE A 3 -12.66 -0.34 -5.62
C ILE A 3 -11.98 -1.04 -4.46
N ASN A 4 -12.55 -2.14 -3.99
CA ASN A 4 -11.88 -3.09 -3.12
C ASN A 4 -11.05 -4.06 -3.98
N LYS A 5 -9.77 -3.73 -4.15
CA LYS A 5 -8.85 -4.49 -5.01
C LYS A 5 -8.50 -5.83 -4.36
N ALA A 6 -8.59 -6.91 -5.09
CA ALA A 6 -8.05 -8.20 -4.67
C ALA A 6 -6.50 -8.16 -4.58
N ALA A 7 -5.93 -9.01 -3.74
CA ALA A 7 -4.49 -9.30 -3.78
C ALA A 7 -4.13 -10.06 -5.08
N GLY A 8 -2.86 -10.04 -5.46
CA GLY A 8 -2.38 -10.66 -6.71
C GLY A 8 -2.61 -9.82 -7.98
N MET A 9 -3.38 -8.73 -7.89
CA MET A 9 -3.71 -7.86 -9.02
C MET A 9 -2.89 -6.56 -8.96
N PRO A 10 -2.00 -6.27 -9.93
CA PRO A 10 -1.32 -4.98 -10.01
C PRO A 10 -2.28 -3.86 -10.43
N ILE A 11 -2.01 -2.64 -10.02
CA ILE A 11 -2.81 -1.44 -10.42
C ILE A 11 -2.64 -1.14 -11.90
N HIS A 12 -1.40 -1.14 -12.39
CA HIS A 12 -1.05 -0.87 -13.79
C HIS A 12 -0.39 -2.09 -14.44
N PRO A 13 -0.45 -2.22 -15.77
CA PRO A 13 0.37 -3.18 -16.48
C PRO A 13 1.85 -3.04 -16.10
N SER A 14 2.52 -4.16 -15.94
CA SER A 14 3.93 -4.23 -15.57
C SER A 14 4.57 -5.47 -16.21
N LEU A 15 5.89 -5.61 -16.08
CA LEU A 15 6.61 -6.78 -16.57
C LEU A 15 5.94 -8.07 -16.06
N ASN A 16 5.65 -9.00 -16.97
CA ASN A 16 4.92 -10.25 -16.76
C ASN A 16 3.43 -10.10 -16.33
N ASN A 17 2.89 -8.87 -16.30
CA ASN A 17 1.50 -8.58 -15.92
C ASN A 17 0.86 -7.58 -16.90
N TYR A 18 0.95 -7.85 -18.21
CA TYR A 18 0.53 -6.90 -19.24
C TYR A 18 -1.01 -6.81 -19.40
N ARG A 19 -1.76 -7.88 -19.07
CA ARG A 19 -3.20 -7.99 -19.35
C ARG A 19 -4.07 -8.26 -18.12
N ASN A 20 -3.49 -8.37 -16.93
CA ASN A 20 -4.17 -8.77 -15.69
C ASN A 20 -4.12 -7.70 -14.59
N SER A 21 -4.04 -6.42 -14.96
CA SER A 21 -4.05 -5.30 -14.03
C SER A 21 -5.46 -4.74 -13.81
N LEU A 22 -5.64 -3.98 -12.73
CA LEU A 22 -6.88 -3.23 -12.47
C LEU A 22 -7.19 -2.26 -13.62
N ALA A 23 -6.16 -1.65 -14.21
CA ALA A 23 -6.33 -0.78 -15.38
C ALA A 23 -6.94 -1.53 -16.56
N ASN A 24 -6.46 -2.75 -16.88
CA ASN A 24 -7.03 -3.55 -17.95
C ASN A 24 -8.50 -3.92 -17.66
N ALA A 25 -8.81 -4.34 -16.43
CA ALA A 25 -10.17 -4.72 -16.05
C ALA A 25 -11.16 -3.55 -16.18
N LEU A 26 -10.78 -2.36 -15.73
CA LEU A 26 -11.65 -1.17 -15.86
C LEU A 26 -11.75 -0.67 -17.29
N MET A 27 -10.66 -0.70 -18.07
CA MET A 27 -10.72 -0.36 -19.50
C MET A 27 -11.71 -1.27 -20.22
N TRP A 28 -11.62 -2.58 -20.01
CA TRP A 28 -12.54 -3.55 -20.57
C TRP A 28 -14.00 -3.31 -20.12
N TYR A 29 -14.22 -3.06 -18.82
CA TYR A 29 -15.55 -2.80 -18.26
C TYR A 29 -16.25 -1.59 -18.92
N TYR A 30 -15.51 -0.50 -19.17
CA TYR A 30 -16.06 0.68 -19.83
C TYR A 30 -16.25 0.49 -21.34
N GLU A 31 -15.37 -0.27 -21.99
CA GLU A 31 -15.47 -0.64 -23.39
C GLU A 31 -16.78 -1.42 -23.66
N GLN A 32 -17.15 -2.38 -22.80
CA GLN A 32 -18.42 -3.11 -22.91
C GLN A 32 -19.65 -2.21 -22.79
N GLN A 33 -19.51 -1.02 -22.23
CA GLN A 33 -20.58 -0.02 -22.13
C GLN A 33 -20.54 1.04 -23.25
N ASN A 34 -19.63 0.90 -24.21
CA ASN A 34 -19.35 1.91 -25.25
C ASN A 34 -19.05 3.31 -24.65
N LYS A 35 -18.36 3.38 -23.49
CA LYS A 35 -18.00 4.61 -22.81
C LYS A 35 -16.49 4.84 -22.89
N PRO A 36 -16.04 6.01 -23.37
CA PRO A 36 -14.63 6.35 -23.35
C PRO A 36 -14.14 6.44 -21.89
N PHE A 37 -13.02 5.80 -21.59
CA PHE A 37 -12.43 5.80 -20.27
C PHE A 37 -10.91 5.85 -20.36
N ILE A 38 -10.30 6.65 -19.49
CA ILE A 38 -8.84 6.66 -19.28
C ILE A 38 -8.59 6.36 -17.81
N PHE A 39 -7.82 5.33 -17.54
CA PHE A 39 -7.52 4.90 -16.18
C PHE A 39 -6.66 5.95 -15.43
N ARG A 40 -7.15 6.43 -14.28
CA ARG A 40 -6.50 7.44 -13.43
C ARG A 40 -6.63 7.04 -11.97
N CYS A 41 -5.67 6.25 -11.49
CA CYS A 41 -5.62 5.84 -10.09
C CYS A 41 -4.96 6.93 -9.23
N THR A 42 -5.60 7.33 -8.14
CA THR A 42 -5.13 8.41 -7.27
C THR A 42 -4.32 7.90 -6.07
N ASN A 43 -4.52 6.64 -5.67
CA ASN A 43 -3.70 5.95 -4.66
C ASN A 43 -3.34 4.54 -5.13
N ARG A 44 -2.07 4.26 -5.27
CA ARG A 44 -1.60 2.94 -5.71
C ARG A 44 -1.48 1.99 -4.53
N LEU A 45 -1.83 0.73 -4.76
CA LEU A 45 -1.53 -0.39 -3.88
C LEU A 45 -0.52 -1.31 -4.55
N ASP A 46 0.32 -1.98 -3.77
CA ASP A 46 1.19 -3.04 -4.27
C ASP A 46 0.33 -4.19 -4.83
N ARG A 47 0.92 -5.02 -5.70
CA ARG A 47 0.22 -6.15 -6.33
C ARG A 47 -0.53 -6.99 -5.31
N ASP A 48 0.15 -7.38 -4.23
CA ASP A 48 -0.36 -8.33 -3.24
C ASP A 48 -0.99 -7.65 -2.01
N THR A 49 -1.06 -6.31 -1.99
CA THR A 49 -1.88 -5.55 -1.04
C THR A 49 -3.33 -5.51 -1.52
N SER A 50 -4.25 -5.92 -0.67
CA SER A 50 -5.70 -5.84 -0.92
C SER A 50 -6.30 -4.54 -0.38
N GLY A 51 -7.55 -4.24 -0.77
CA GLY A 51 -8.33 -3.16 -0.17
C GLY A 51 -8.59 -1.98 -1.09
N LEU A 52 -8.92 -0.84 -0.48
CA LEU A 52 -9.53 0.29 -1.14
C LEU A 52 -8.54 1.08 -1.99
N THR A 53 -8.92 1.32 -3.24
CA THR A 53 -8.24 2.23 -4.17
C THR A 53 -9.25 3.10 -4.90
N VAL A 54 -8.87 4.33 -5.21
CA VAL A 54 -9.72 5.32 -5.87
C VAL A 54 -9.26 5.53 -7.30
N VAL A 55 -10.19 5.42 -8.23
CA VAL A 55 -9.97 5.70 -9.66
C VAL A 55 -10.88 6.85 -10.09
N ALA A 56 -10.29 7.93 -10.56
CA ALA A 56 -11.00 9.08 -11.08
C ALA A 56 -11.57 8.80 -12.47
N LYS A 57 -12.81 9.19 -12.71
CA LYS A 57 -13.48 9.05 -14.02
C LYS A 57 -13.04 10.10 -15.03
N HIS A 58 -12.66 11.30 -14.56
CA HIS A 58 -12.37 12.47 -15.39
C HIS A 58 -11.06 13.11 -14.95
N MET A 59 -10.41 13.86 -15.85
CA MET A 59 -9.17 14.58 -15.55
C MET A 59 -9.35 15.57 -14.38
N VAL A 60 -10.46 16.31 -14.36
CA VAL A 60 -10.75 17.27 -13.29
C VAL A 60 -10.83 16.58 -11.93
N SER A 61 -11.60 15.48 -11.83
CA SER A 61 -11.68 14.71 -10.56
C SER A 61 -10.34 14.08 -10.18
N SER A 62 -9.51 13.68 -11.15
CA SER A 62 -8.16 13.20 -10.89
C SER A 62 -7.27 14.27 -10.24
N ASN A 63 -7.31 15.49 -10.80
CA ASN A 63 -6.53 16.61 -10.28
C ASN A 63 -6.99 17.01 -8.87
N ILE A 64 -8.30 17.07 -8.64
CA ILE A 64 -8.87 17.39 -7.31
C ILE A 64 -8.42 16.33 -6.29
N LEU A 65 -8.65 15.04 -6.55
CA LEU A 65 -8.31 13.96 -5.63
C LEU A 65 -6.79 13.86 -5.39
N SER A 66 -5.98 14.08 -6.41
CA SER A 66 -4.52 14.12 -6.25
C SER A 66 -4.07 15.30 -5.38
N SER A 67 -4.69 16.48 -5.57
CA SER A 67 -4.44 17.65 -4.72
C SER A 67 -4.88 17.42 -3.27
N MET A 68 -6.05 16.82 -3.05
CA MET A 68 -6.53 16.46 -1.71
C MET A 68 -5.59 15.48 -1.02
N THR A 69 -5.11 14.46 -1.75
CA THR A 69 -4.12 13.50 -1.23
C THR A 69 -2.81 14.20 -0.85
N ALA A 70 -2.31 15.09 -1.69
CA ALA A 70 -1.08 15.84 -1.44
C ALA A 70 -1.19 16.82 -0.26
N ARG A 71 -2.40 17.28 0.05
CA ARG A 71 -2.70 18.17 1.19
C ARG A 71 -3.15 17.41 2.44
N HIS A 72 -3.00 16.09 2.46
CA HIS A 72 -3.45 15.22 3.58
C HIS A 72 -4.96 15.35 3.91
N GLN A 73 -5.78 15.72 2.93
CA GLN A 73 -7.24 15.81 3.07
C GLN A 73 -7.95 14.48 2.80
N ILE A 74 -7.21 13.47 2.38
CA ILE A 74 -7.67 12.09 2.26
C ILE A 74 -6.81 11.25 3.21
N GLU A 75 -7.41 10.84 4.31
CA GLU A 75 -6.79 9.91 5.24
C GLU A 75 -6.85 8.49 4.67
N ARG A 76 -5.73 7.78 4.75
CA ARG A 76 -5.59 6.40 4.28
C ARG A 76 -5.18 5.52 5.43
N GLU A 77 -6.11 4.72 5.90
CA GLU A 77 -5.90 3.76 6.98
C GLU A 77 -5.72 2.36 6.42
N TYR A 78 -4.70 1.67 6.91
CA TYR A 78 -4.36 0.30 6.56
C TYR A 78 -4.39 -0.58 7.80
N LEU A 79 -4.70 -1.87 7.60
CA LEU A 79 -4.53 -2.91 8.60
C LEU A 79 -3.41 -3.84 8.17
N ALA A 80 -2.50 -4.14 9.09
CA ALA A 80 -1.42 -5.10 8.88
C ALA A 80 -1.37 -6.12 10.03
N ILE A 81 -0.90 -7.34 9.74
CA ILE A 81 -0.61 -8.33 10.76
C ILE A 81 0.89 -8.57 10.81
N VAL A 82 1.43 -8.51 12.03
CA VAL A 82 2.84 -8.75 12.33
C VAL A 82 2.98 -9.82 13.40
N ARG A 83 4.16 -10.47 13.47
CA ARG A 83 4.46 -11.42 14.55
C ARG A 83 5.01 -10.68 15.76
N GLY A 84 4.59 -11.08 16.97
CA GLY A 84 5.04 -10.52 18.24
C GLY A 84 4.13 -9.40 18.76
N HIS A 85 4.55 -8.82 19.88
CA HIS A 85 3.88 -7.69 20.55
C HIS A 85 4.59 -6.39 20.16
N VAL A 86 3.88 -5.52 19.45
CA VAL A 86 4.47 -4.26 18.97
C VAL A 86 4.71 -3.30 20.14
N THR A 87 5.95 -2.91 20.34
CA THR A 87 6.38 -2.01 21.41
C THR A 87 7.20 -0.87 20.84
N PRO A 88 6.84 0.40 21.13
CA PRO A 88 5.65 0.86 21.86
C PRO A 88 4.35 0.53 21.13
N PHE A 89 3.23 0.51 21.88
CA PHE A 89 1.90 0.15 21.37
C PHE A 89 1.39 1.06 20.23
N GLU A 90 1.81 2.31 20.24
CA GLU A 90 1.54 3.30 19.19
C GLU A 90 2.74 4.20 18.97
N GLY A 91 2.82 4.83 17.81
CA GLY A 91 3.90 5.74 17.50
C GLY A 91 3.88 6.27 16.06
N THR A 92 4.94 7.02 15.76
CA THR A 92 5.17 7.57 14.42
C THR A 92 6.54 7.14 13.92
N ILE A 93 6.57 6.55 12.74
CA ILE A 93 7.79 6.22 12.03
C ILE A 93 8.04 7.33 11.00
N ASN A 94 9.03 8.16 11.26
CA ASN A 94 9.51 9.22 10.36
C ASN A 94 10.90 8.80 9.87
N ALA A 95 10.94 8.07 8.77
CA ALA A 95 12.17 7.50 8.24
C ALA A 95 12.13 7.49 6.70
N PRO A 96 13.10 8.13 6.02
CA PRO A 96 13.09 8.25 4.57
C PRO A 96 13.35 6.91 3.89
N ILE A 97 12.71 6.71 2.72
CA ILE A 97 12.74 5.45 1.98
C ILE A 97 13.47 5.63 0.65
N GLY A 98 14.50 4.82 0.42
CA GLY A 98 15.27 4.75 -0.81
C GLY A 98 15.18 3.39 -1.51
N ARG A 99 15.84 3.28 -2.67
CA ARG A 99 16.03 2.00 -3.38
C ARG A 99 17.24 1.27 -2.78
N THR A 100 17.17 -0.06 -2.78
CA THR A 100 18.40 -0.85 -2.58
C THR A 100 19.22 -0.84 -3.88
N GLY A 101 20.53 -0.73 -3.78
CA GLY A 101 21.40 -0.75 -4.96
C GLY A 101 21.40 -2.09 -5.71
N SER A 102 20.96 -3.17 -5.07
CA SER A 102 20.98 -4.54 -5.59
C SER A 102 19.65 -5.02 -6.17
N SER A 103 18.55 -4.26 -6.01
CA SER A 103 17.22 -4.68 -6.43
C SER A 103 16.43 -3.53 -7.06
N LEU A 104 15.74 -3.81 -8.17
CA LEU A 104 14.84 -2.84 -8.82
C LEU A 104 13.55 -2.59 -8.04
N ILE A 105 13.11 -3.57 -7.24
CA ILE A 105 11.82 -3.54 -6.54
C ILE A 105 11.96 -3.27 -5.06
N GLU A 106 13.05 -3.73 -4.42
CA GLU A 106 13.22 -3.62 -2.98
C GLU A 106 13.51 -2.18 -2.54
N ARG A 107 13.01 -1.82 -1.36
CA ARG A 107 13.21 -0.51 -0.71
C ARG A 107 13.86 -0.72 0.65
N LYS A 108 14.56 0.31 1.13
CA LYS A 108 15.20 0.36 2.46
C LYS A 108 14.99 1.72 3.10
N ILE A 109 15.21 1.81 4.40
CA ILE A 109 15.42 3.10 5.04
C ILE A 109 16.77 3.66 4.56
N ASP A 110 16.75 4.91 4.13
CA ASP A 110 17.90 5.58 3.55
C ASP A 110 17.91 7.06 3.98
N PHE A 111 18.64 7.34 5.04
CA PHE A 111 18.71 8.69 5.62
C PHE A 111 19.51 9.69 4.79
N GLU A 112 20.30 9.21 3.82
CA GLU A 112 21.13 10.09 2.98
C GLU A 112 20.40 10.50 1.70
N ASN A 113 19.75 9.54 1.02
CA ASN A 113 19.18 9.75 -0.32
C ASN A 113 17.71 9.35 -0.42
N GLY A 114 17.07 8.94 0.68
CA GLY A 114 15.69 8.49 0.70
C GLY A 114 14.68 9.63 0.57
N GLU A 115 13.52 9.31 0.02
CA GLU A 115 12.39 10.22 -0.01
C GLU A 115 11.69 10.24 1.35
N HIS A 116 11.33 11.43 1.84
CA HIS A 116 10.61 11.62 3.10
C HIS A 116 9.35 10.75 3.18
N ALA A 117 9.20 10.03 4.30
CA ALA A 117 8.10 9.12 4.54
C ALA A 117 7.69 9.11 6.01
N ILE A 118 6.38 9.24 6.28
CA ILE A 118 5.79 9.23 7.63
C ILE A 118 4.63 8.24 7.66
N THR A 119 4.66 7.37 8.69
CA THR A 119 3.60 6.41 9.01
C THR A 119 3.29 6.48 10.49
N HIS A 120 2.03 6.73 10.85
CA HIS A 120 1.52 6.57 12.20
C HIS A 120 0.98 5.17 12.38
N TYR A 121 1.20 4.56 13.53
CA TYR A 121 0.69 3.24 13.83
C TYR A 121 0.13 3.13 15.25
N HIS A 122 -0.83 2.24 15.42
CA HIS A 122 -1.24 1.77 16.73
C HIS A 122 -1.68 0.30 16.66
N THR A 123 -1.42 -0.44 17.72
CA THR A 123 -1.84 -1.83 17.83
C THR A 123 -3.33 -1.88 18.21
N VAL A 124 -4.13 -2.52 17.36
CA VAL A 124 -5.59 -2.65 17.56
C VAL A 124 -5.93 -3.85 18.43
N PHE A 125 -5.20 -4.95 18.22
CA PHE A 125 -5.52 -6.22 18.86
C PHE A 125 -4.31 -7.15 18.85
N GLU A 126 -4.17 -7.95 19.90
CA GLU A 126 -3.11 -8.95 20.04
C GLU A 126 -3.69 -10.31 20.41
N LYS A 127 -3.26 -11.36 19.74
CA LYS A 127 -3.66 -12.73 20.02
C LYS A 127 -2.66 -13.74 19.49
N ASN A 128 -2.37 -14.75 20.29
CA ASN A 128 -1.55 -15.91 19.87
C ASN A 128 -0.18 -15.50 19.29
N GLY A 129 0.49 -14.50 19.86
CA GLY A 129 1.78 -14.02 19.37
C GLY A 129 1.72 -13.22 18.08
N LEU A 130 0.55 -12.75 17.68
CA LEU A 130 0.34 -11.86 16.53
C LEU A 130 -0.26 -10.54 17.01
N SER A 131 0.07 -9.45 16.32
CA SER A 131 -0.54 -8.13 16.50
C SER A 131 -1.22 -7.69 15.21
N LEU A 132 -2.46 -7.20 15.34
CA LEU A 132 -3.15 -6.42 14.31
C LEU A 132 -2.83 -4.96 14.54
N VAL A 133 -2.25 -4.32 13.54
CA VAL A 133 -1.80 -2.93 13.60
C VAL A 133 -2.59 -2.10 12.60
N SER A 134 -3.15 -0.97 13.05
CA SER A 134 -3.67 0.08 12.18
C SER A 134 -2.57 1.08 11.86
N LEU A 135 -2.50 1.48 10.58
CA LEU A 135 -1.48 2.39 10.07
C LEU A 135 -2.11 3.49 9.23
N ILE A 136 -1.79 4.73 9.56
CA ILE A 136 -2.23 5.92 8.82
C ILE A 136 -1.02 6.55 8.11
N LEU A 137 -1.20 6.84 6.83
CA LEU A 137 -0.13 7.34 5.97
C LEU A 137 -0.25 8.84 5.70
N GLU A 138 0.76 9.63 6.06
CA GLU A 138 0.92 11.00 5.53
C GLU A 138 1.47 10.96 4.10
N THR A 139 2.46 10.14 3.85
CA THR A 139 3.11 9.97 2.54
C THR A 139 2.71 8.65 1.89
N GLY A 140 3.06 8.43 0.62
CA GLY A 140 2.71 7.20 -0.11
C GLY A 140 3.88 6.65 -0.93
N ARG A 141 5.02 6.34 -0.28
CA ARG A 141 6.19 5.79 -0.96
C ARG A 141 5.99 4.30 -1.26
N THR A 142 6.66 3.82 -2.28
CA THR A 142 6.63 2.40 -2.64
C THR A 142 7.05 1.54 -1.45
N HIS A 143 6.26 0.52 -1.11
CA HIS A 143 6.47 -0.40 0.02
C HIS A 143 6.56 0.30 1.40
N GLN A 144 6.04 1.52 1.56
CA GLN A 144 6.27 2.33 2.76
C GLN A 144 5.96 1.59 4.06
N ILE A 145 4.74 1.08 4.23
CA ILE A 145 4.34 0.35 5.44
C ILE A 145 5.25 -0.86 5.68
N ARG A 146 5.55 -1.61 4.64
CA ARG A 146 6.36 -2.85 4.70
C ARG A 146 7.77 -2.56 5.20
N VAL A 147 8.40 -1.50 4.67
CA VAL A 147 9.75 -1.06 5.06
C VAL A 147 9.75 -0.45 6.46
N HIS A 148 8.77 0.38 6.78
CA HIS A 148 8.65 1.02 8.09
C HIS A 148 8.43 0.00 9.21
N MET A 149 7.53 -0.97 9.02
CA MET A 149 7.28 -2.00 10.03
C MET A 149 8.49 -2.94 10.18
N LYS A 150 9.22 -3.26 9.10
CA LYS A 150 10.50 -3.95 9.18
C LYS A 150 11.53 -3.14 9.97
N HIS A 151 11.63 -1.84 9.73
CA HIS A 151 12.55 -0.93 10.45
C HIS A 151 12.22 -0.85 11.94
N LEU A 152 10.95 -0.87 12.30
CA LEU A 152 10.49 -0.93 13.69
C LEU A 152 10.82 -2.28 14.39
N GLY A 153 11.20 -3.31 13.61
CA GLY A 153 11.48 -4.65 14.11
C GLY A 153 10.29 -5.62 14.03
N PHE A 154 9.17 -5.18 13.47
CA PHE A 154 7.94 -5.97 13.34
C PHE A 154 7.50 -6.09 11.87
N PRO A 155 8.24 -6.80 11.01
CA PRO A 155 7.87 -6.95 9.61
C PRO A 155 6.54 -7.70 9.48
N LEU A 156 5.78 -7.39 8.42
CA LEU A 156 4.50 -8.03 8.13
C LEU A 156 4.69 -9.53 7.86
N ILE A 157 3.80 -10.37 8.38
CA ILE A 157 3.79 -11.79 8.02
C ILE A 157 3.44 -11.95 6.53
N GLY A 158 3.96 -12.99 5.88
CA GLY A 158 3.76 -13.29 4.47
C GLY A 158 4.44 -12.33 3.50
N ASP A 159 5.30 -11.42 3.97
CA ASP A 159 6.00 -10.47 3.12
C ASP A 159 7.31 -11.06 2.57
N TYR A 160 7.25 -11.71 1.42
CA TYR A 160 8.37 -12.40 0.80
C TYR A 160 9.63 -11.54 0.56
N LEU A 161 9.52 -10.20 0.51
CA LEU A 161 10.66 -9.30 0.34
C LEU A 161 11.30 -8.89 1.67
N TYR A 162 10.50 -8.75 2.72
CA TYR A 162 10.93 -8.12 3.97
C TYR A 162 10.86 -9.05 5.17
N ASN A 163 10.15 -10.17 5.05
CA ASN A 163 9.98 -11.17 6.09
C ASN A 163 9.81 -12.57 5.48
N PRO A 164 10.69 -13.54 5.78
CA PRO A 164 10.55 -14.90 5.25
C PRO A 164 9.43 -15.72 5.91
N ASP A 165 8.72 -15.19 6.90
CA ASP A 165 7.61 -15.85 7.58
C ASP A 165 6.39 -15.98 6.68
N MET A 166 6.25 -17.14 6.03
CA MET A 166 5.16 -17.48 5.11
C MET A 166 4.23 -18.57 5.66
N GLU A 167 4.30 -18.87 6.98
CA GLU A 167 3.56 -19.99 7.57
C GLU A 167 2.05 -19.80 7.55
N LEU A 168 1.57 -18.57 7.80
CA LEU A 168 0.16 -18.29 7.98
C LEU A 168 -0.52 -17.71 6.74
N ILE A 169 0.24 -17.08 5.86
CA ILE A 169 -0.25 -16.41 4.67
C ILE A 169 0.88 -16.28 3.64
N ASP A 170 0.56 -16.48 2.37
CA ASP A 170 1.50 -16.49 1.23
C ASP A 170 1.70 -15.10 0.57
N ARG A 171 1.24 -14.04 1.21
CA ARG A 171 1.38 -12.65 0.77
C ARG A 171 1.53 -11.72 1.96
N GLN A 172 2.05 -10.50 1.75
CA GLN A 172 2.04 -9.52 2.83
C GLN A 172 0.64 -9.35 3.42
N ALA A 173 0.50 -9.54 4.72
CA ALA A 173 -0.73 -9.35 5.47
C ALA A 173 -1.02 -7.85 5.62
N LEU A 174 -1.41 -7.20 4.50
CA LEU A 174 -1.66 -5.77 4.38
C LEU A 174 -2.96 -5.52 3.61
N HIS A 175 -3.80 -4.66 4.18
CA HIS A 175 -5.10 -4.30 3.62
C HIS A 175 -5.35 -2.79 3.73
N SER A 176 -5.66 -2.12 2.62
CA SER A 176 -6.14 -0.73 2.62
C SER A 176 -7.58 -0.73 3.11
N HIS A 177 -7.77 -0.40 4.40
CA HIS A 177 -9.01 -0.64 5.13
C HIS A 177 -10.02 0.49 4.97
N CYS A 178 -9.57 1.74 5.13
CA CYS A 178 -10.45 2.89 5.14
C CYS A 178 -9.85 4.08 4.38
N LEU A 179 -10.71 4.84 3.72
CA LEU A 179 -10.43 6.12 3.08
C LEU A 179 -11.44 7.15 3.60
N ARG A 180 -10.98 8.21 4.26
CA ARG A 180 -11.78 9.30 4.81
C ARG A 180 -11.40 10.63 4.22
#